data_8ee1f8471afa5fe52216c8b9bfbb3e6b
#
_entry.id   8ee1f8471afa5fe52216c8b9bfbb3e6b
#
_cell.length_a   1.000
_cell.length_b   1.000
_cell.length_c   1.000
_cell.angle_alpha   90.00
_cell.angle_beta   90.00
_cell.angle_gamma   90.00
#
_symmetry.space_group_name_H-M   'P 1'
#
loop_
_entity.id
_entity.type
_entity.pdbx_description
1 polymer ?
#
loop_
_entity_poly.entity_id
_entity_poly.type
_entity_poly.pdbx_seq_one_letter_code
_entity_poly.pdbx_strand_id
1 'polypeptide(L)'
;SCNNEDDYINDEPLPSNPIVIIYENDVHCVVDGYAKLATIREQQKTLTPYVTTVSCGDFIQGDVVGAISTGGHIIDIMNLVEYDFVTLGNHEFDFGVPRMFELTEKLNAQVIDANFRHIPTNTPVFPAYEIVTYEDVDIAYIGLTTTSTLSTNPKKFQDESGAFIYDFSKNTFYQTAQRHINQ
;
A
#
# COMPACT_ATOMS: atom_id res chain seq x y z
N SER A 1 37.89 23.88 -5.63
CA SER A 1 38.13 22.47 -5.33
C SER A 1 36.75 21.78 -5.32
N CYS A 2 36.43 21.08 -6.40
CA CYS A 2 35.27 20.26 -6.49
C CYS A 2 35.58 18.93 -5.81
N ASN A 3 34.86 18.61 -4.75
CA ASN A 3 34.89 17.28 -4.18
C ASN A 3 34.08 16.36 -5.13
N ASN A 4 34.77 15.40 -5.73
CA ASN A 4 34.14 14.23 -6.32
C ASN A 4 33.53 13.43 -5.16
N GLU A 5 32.22 13.46 -5.04
CA GLU A 5 31.49 12.37 -4.41
C GLU A 5 31.61 11.20 -5.38
N ASP A 6 32.47 10.24 -5.03
CA ASP A 6 32.54 8.97 -5.70
C ASP A 6 31.16 8.30 -5.54
N ASP A 7 30.40 8.24 -6.64
CA ASP A 7 29.24 7.38 -6.74
C ASP A 7 29.67 5.97 -6.36
N TYR A 8 29.25 5.51 -5.20
CA TYR A 8 29.32 4.11 -4.83
C TYR A 8 28.39 3.33 -5.77
N ILE A 9 28.88 3.04 -6.99
CA ILE A 9 28.29 2.01 -7.81
C ILE A 9 28.63 0.70 -7.06
N ASN A 10 27.61 0.15 -6.41
CA ASN A 10 27.70 -1.20 -5.86
C ASN A 10 27.96 -2.13 -7.05
N ASP A 11 29.15 -2.71 -7.12
CA ASP A 11 29.56 -3.70 -8.15
C ASP A 11 28.93 -5.08 -7.89
N GLU A 12 27.78 -5.13 -7.22
CA GLU A 12 27.05 -6.39 -7.06
C GLU A 12 26.44 -6.80 -8.40
N PRO A 13 26.57 -8.07 -8.79
CA PRO A 13 26.00 -8.54 -10.04
C PRO A 13 24.50 -8.34 -10.04
N LEU A 14 23.97 -7.71 -11.10
CA LEU A 14 22.53 -7.60 -11.29
C LEU A 14 21.90 -9.01 -11.36
N PRO A 15 20.66 -9.17 -10.88
CA PRO A 15 19.96 -10.45 -10.92
C PRO A 15 19.92 -10.98 -12.35
N SER A 16 20.03 -12.32 -12.50
CA SER A 16 20.05 -12.98 -13.80
C SER A 16 18.73 -12.86 -14.56
N ASN A 17 17.63 -12.61 -13.82
CA ASN A 17 16.30 -12.38 -14.35
C ASN A 17 15.83 -10.96 -13.98
N PRO A 18 15.05 -10.30 -14.85
CA PRO A 18 14.51 -8.99 -14.54
C PRO A 18 13.55 -9.05 -13.33
N ILE A 19 13.67 -8.10 -12.41
CA ILE A 19 12.69 -7.88 -11.35
C ILE A 19 11.60 -6.97 -11.92
N VAL A 20 10.36 -7.41 -11.86
CA VAL A 20 9.19 -6.68 -12.39
C VAL A 20 8.27 -6.27 -11.25
N ILE A 21 8.09 -4.98 -11.09
CA ILE A 21 7.12 -4.40 -10.15
C ILE A 21 5.97 -3.81 -10.95
N ILE A 22 4.77 -4.37 -10.79
CA ILE A 22 3.54 -3.89 -11.39
C ILE A 22 2.80 -3.12 -10.31
N TYR A 23 2.44 -1.88 -10.57
CA TYR A 23 1.72 -1.08 -9.58
C TYR A 23 0.58 -0.30 -10.22
N GLU A 24 -0.42 0.01 -9.41
CA GLU A 24 -1.52 0.90 -9.73
C GLU A 24 -1.89 1.76 -8.52
N ASN A 25 -2.64 2.82 -8.76
CA ASN A 25 -3.25 3.68 -7.75
C ASN A 25 -4.55 4.27 -8.28
N ASP A 26 -5.44 4.68 -7.38
CA ASP A 26 -6.68 5.38 -7.74
C ASP A 26 -7.57 4.61 -8.74
N VAL A 27 -7.65 3.29 -8.62
CA VAL A 27 -8.46 2.46 -9.55
C VAL A 27 -9.97 2.70 -9.36
N HIS A 28 -10.38 3.11 -8.15
CA HIS A 28 -11.76 3.51 -7.84
C HIS A 28 -12.82 2.54 -8.36
N CYS A 29 -12.62 1.24 -8.12
CA CYS A 29 -13.54 0.15 -8.51
C CYS A 29 -13.73 -0.03 -10.02
N VAL A 30 -12.83 0.45 -10.88
CA VAL A 30 -12.89 0.23 -12.34
C VAL A 30 -12.48 -1.20 -12.66
N VAL A 31 -13.45 -2.10 -12.79
CA VAL A 31 -13.25 -3.56 -12.90
C VAL A 31 -12.41 -3.97 -14.11
N ASP A 32 -12.56 -3.29 -15.25
CA ASP A 32 -11.78 -3.59 -16.47
C ASP A 32 -10.27 -3.45 -16.27
N GLY A 33 -9.84 -2.59 -15.35
CA GLY A 33 -8.44 -2.41 -14.98
C GLY A 33 -7.84 -3.68 -14.37
N TYR A 34 -8.55 -4.31 -13.47
CA TYR A 34 -8.10 -5.51 -12.77
C TYR A 34 -7.87 -6.70 -13.71
N ALA A 35 -8.77 -6.92 -14.68
CA ALA A 35 -8.61 -7.98 -15.67
C ALA A 35 -7.37 -7.79 -16.55
N LYS A 36 -7.08 -6.54 -16.95
CA LYS A 36 -5.87 -6.19 -17.69
C LYS A 36 -4.61 -6.39 -16.86
N LEU A 37 -4.65 -5.96 -15.60
CA LEU A 37 -3.53 -6.11 -14.67
C LEU A 37 -3.21 -7.57 -14.41
N ALA A 38 -4.22 -8.41 -14.16
CA ALA A 38 -4.06 -9.86 -14.04
C ALA A 38 -3.40 -10.48 -15.27
N THR A 39 -3.84 -10.06 -16.48
CA THR A 39 -3.24 -10.53 -17.74
C THR A 39 -1.76 -10.14 -17.85
N ILE A 40 -1.43 -8.88 -17.53
CA ILE A 40 -0.04 -8.38 -17.55
C ILE A 40 0.80 -9.16 -16.55
N ARG A 41 0.29 -9.35 -15.32
CA ARG A 41 0.98 -10.12 -14.28
C ARG A 41 1.34 -11.53 -14.76
N GLU A 42 0.36 -12.26 -15.29
CA GLU A 42 0.60 -13.61 -15.82
C GLU A 42 1.59 -13.63 -16.99
N GLN A 43 1.53 -12.67 -17.89
CA GLN A 43 2.51 -12.52 -18.95
C GLN A 43 3.93 -12.30 -18.40
N GLN A 44 4.10 -11.43 -17.43
CA GLN A 44 5.42 -11.18 -16.82
C GLN A 44 5.95 -12.41 -16.07
N LYS A 45 5.09 -13.17 -15.39
CA LYS A 45 5.47 -14.43 -14.72
C LYS A 45 6.00 -15.50 -15.69
N THR A 46 5.68 -15.42 -16.97
CA THR A 46 6.30 -16.31 -17.99
C THR A 46 7.73 -15.90 -18.35
N LEU A 47 8.13 -14.67 -18.07
CA LEU A 47 9.43 -14.10 -18.42
C LEU A 47 10.42 -14.12 -17.25
N THR A 48 9.90 -13.98 -16.03
CA THR A 48 10.72 -13.98 -14.80
C THR A 48 9.91 -14.51 -13.63
N PRO A 49 10.53 -15.20 -12.64
CA PRO A 49 9.88 -15.56 -11.40
C PRO A 49 9.70 -14.36 -10.44
N TYR A 50 10.36 -13.23 -10.72
CA TYR A 50 10.43 -12.06 -9.83
C TYR A 50 9.41 -11.01 -10.24
N VAL A 51 8.13 -11.28 -9.98
CA VAL A 51 7.01 -10.35 -10.27
C VAL A 51 6.30 -10.02 -8.98
N THR A 52 6.23 -8.74 -8.65
CA THR A 52 5.47 -8.21 -7.50
C THR A 52 4.41 -7.23 -7.97
N THR A 53 3.20 -7.40 -7.46
CA THR A 53 2.03 -6.57 -7.80
C THR A 53 1.59 -5.77 -6.58
N VAL A 54 1.50 -4.45 -6.73
CA VAL A 54 1.25 -3.50 -5.63
C VAL A 54 0.07 -2.60 -5.95
N SER A 55 -0.81 -2.39 -4.97
CA SER A 55 -1.81 -1.31 -5.00
C SER A 55 -1.39 -0.17 -4.08
N CYS A 56 -1.41 1.04 -4.61
CA CYS A 56 -1.09 2.25 -3.85
C CYS A 56 -2.32 2.93 -3.22
N GLY A 57 -3.47 2.21 -3.14
CA GLY A 57 -4.67 2.67 -2.46
C GLY A 57 -5.75 3.24 -3.39
N ASP A 58 -6.86 3.66 -2.78
CA ASP A 58 -8.08 4.16 -3.41
C ASP A 58 -8.74 3.12 -4.33
N PHE A 59 -8.91 1.90 -3.83
CA PHE A 59 -9.47 0.79 -4.58
C PHE A 59 -10.94 0.45 -4.22
N ILE A 60 -11.43 0.72 -2.99
CA ILE A 60 -12.75 0.22 -2.53
C ILE A 60 -13.94 1.11 -2.86
N GLN A 61 -13.73 2.34 -3.28
CA GLN A 61 -14.77 3.34 -3.51
C GLN A 61 -14.65 3.94 -4.92
N GLY A 62 -15.77 4.25 -5.55
CA GLY A 62 -15.82 4.93 -6.86
C GLY A 62 -16.99 4.47 -7.72
N ASP A 63 -16.96 3.27 -8.29
CA ASP A 63 -18.01 2.75 -9.14
C ASP A 63 -19.08 2.01 -8.32
N VAL A 64 -20.21 1.71 -9.00
CA VAL A 64 -21.39 1.02 -8.44
C VAL A 64 -21.01 -0.30 -7.76
N VAL A 65 -20.07 -1.05 -8.30
CA VAL A 65 -19.59 -2.33 -7.73
C VAL A 65 -19.01 -2.16 -6.33
N GLY A 66 -18.23 -1.10 -6.11
CA GLY A 66 -17.68 -0.77 -4.79
C GLY A 66 -18.77 -0.29 -3.83
N ALA A 67 -19.67 0.58 -4.31
CA ALA A 67 -20.73 1.15 -3.49
C ALA A 67 -21.74 0.09 -2.98
N ILE A 68 -22.21 -0.82 -3.83
CA ILE A 68 -23.20 -1.86 -3.48
C ILE A 68 -22.66 -2.81 -2.41
N SER A 69 -21.38 -3.19 -2.51
CA SER A 69 -20.74 -4.15 -1.59
C SER A 69 -19.98 -3.49 -0.45
N THR A 70 -19.98 -2.15 -0.38
CA THR A 70 -19.09 -1.39 0.51
C THR A 70 -17.65 -1.90 0.45
N GLY A 71 -17.13 -2.05 -0.78
CA GLY A 71 -15.77 -2.51 -1.09
C GLY A 71 -15.59 -4.04 -1.19
N GLY A 72 -16.55 -4.85 -0.71
CA GLY A 72 -16.37 -6.30 -0.60
C GLY A 72 -16.05 -7.00 -1.92
N HIS A 73 -16.81 -6.69 -3.00
CA HIS A 73 -16.57 -7.30 -4.32
C HIS A 73 -15.20 -6.92 -4.92
N ILE A 74 -14.69 -5.74 -4.58
CA ILE A 74 -13.36 -5.32 -5.06
C ILE A 74 -12.27 -6.14 -4.38
N ILE A 75 -12.41 -6.43 -3.09
CA ILE A 75 -11.48 -7.32 -2.38
C ILE A 75 -11.45 -8.71 -3.01
N ASP A 76 -12.64 -9.26 -3.36
CA ASP A 76 -12.72 -10.56 -4.04
C ASP A 76 -11.98 -10.53 -5.39
N ILE A 77 -12.14 -9.45 -6.18
CA ILE A 77 -11.42 -9.25 -7.44
C ILE A 77 -9.92 -9.10 -7.23
N MET A 78 -9.49 -8.29 -6.26
CA MET A 78 -8.08 -8.10 -5.95
C MET A 78 -7.40 -9.40 -5.52
N ASN A 79 -8.11 -10.25 -4.77
CA ASN A 79 -7.65 -11.59 -4.41
C ASN A 79 -7.45 -12.51 -5.63
N LEU A 80 -8.30 -12.37 -6.67
CA LEU A 80 -8.13 -13.10 -7.94
C LEU A 80 -6.97 -12.56 -8.79
N VAL A 81 -6.66 -11.27 -8.68
CA VAL A 81 -5.48 -10.66 -9.34
C VAL A 81 -4.18 -11.07 -8.66
N GLU A 82 -4.26 -11.48 -7.39
CA GLU A 82 -3.12 -11.89 -6.55
C GLU A 82 -2.13 -10.74 -6.31
N TYR A 83 -2.62 -9.62 -5.75
CA TYR A 83 -1.73 -8.58 -5.25
C TYR A 83 -0.83 -9.12 -4.12
N ASP A 84 0.42 -8.68 -4.11
CA ASP A 84 1.38 -9.03 -3.07
C ASP A 84 1.32 -8.02 -1.91
N PHE A 85 1.28 -6.72 -2.23
CA PHE A 85 1.21 -5.64 -1.26
C PHE A 85 0.13 -4.62 -1.60
N VAL A 86 -0.44 -4.03 -0.55
CA VAL A 86 -1.30 -2.85 -0.68
C VAL A 86 -0.94 -1.83 0.39
N THR A 87 -1.05 -0.55 0.05
CA THR A 87 -1.15 0.53 1.04
C THR A 87 -2.54 1.16 0.97
N LEU A 88 -2.91 1.93 1.98
CA LEU A 88 -4.23 2.55 2.03
C LEU A 88 -4.18 3.96 1.44
N GLY A 89 -5.16 4.29 0.62
CA GLY A 89 -5.46 5.66 0.24
C GLY A 89 -6.46 6.30 1.20
N ASN A 90 -6.99 7.48 0.86
CA ASN A 90 -7.99 8.13 1.69
C ASN A 90 -9.39 7.49 1.55
N HIS A 91 -9.69 6.88 0.43
CA HIS A 91 -11.00 6.27 0.14
C HIS A 91 -11.20 4.91 0.80
N GLU A 92 -10.16 4.24 1.28
CA GLU A 92 -10.31 3.01 2.08
C GLU A 92 -11.05 3.25 3.40
N PHE A 93 -11.14 4.51 3.84
CA PHE A 93 -11.87 4.89 5.04
C PHE A 93 -13.30 5.41 4.78
N ASP A 94 -13.78 5.42 3.54
CA ASP A 94 -15.08 6.01 3.20
C ASP A 94 -16.26 5.29 3.87
N PHE A 95 -16.15 3.99 4.03
CA PHE A 95 -17.16 3.17 4.75
C PHE A 95 -16.86 3.04 6.25
N GLY A 96 -15.93 3.85 6.80
CA GLY A 96 -15.51 3.85 8.19
C GLY A 96 -14.35 2.89 8.50
N VAL A 97 -13.64 3.19 9.60
CA VAL A 97 -12.48 2.39 10.05
C VAL A 97 -12.85 0.92 10.34
N PRO A 98 -13.99 0.59 10.99
CA PRO A 98 -14.36 -0.81 11.20
C PRO A 98 -14.49 -1.59 9.88
N ARG A 99 -15.11 -0.97 8.86
CA ARG A 99 -15.26 -1.62 7.55
C ARG A 99 -13.91 -1.78 6.84
N MET A 100 -13.03 -0.81 6.94
CA MET A 100 -11.67 -0.92 6.42
C MET A 100 -10.96 -2.15 7.02
N PHE A 101 -11.03 -2.36 8.33
CA PHE A 101 -10.45 -3.55 8.97
C PHE A 101 -11.06 -4.85 8.45
N GLU A 102 -12.41 -4.94 8.34
CA GLU A 102 -13.05 -6.12 7.77
C GLU A 102 -12.58 -6.44 6.35
N LEU A 103 -12.35 -5.42 5.52
CA LEU A 103 -11.89 -5.58 4.15
C LEU A 103 -10.42 -6.00 4.09
N THR A 104 -9.56 -5.39 4.90
CA THR A 104 -8.13 -5.73 4.95
C THR A 104 -7.89 -7.13 5.51
N GLU A 105 -8.71 -7.61 6.43
CA GLU A 105 -8.68 -9.00 6.91
C GLU A 105 -9.04 -10.04 5.84
N LYS A 106 -9.88 -9.67 4.87
CA LYS A 106 -10.27 -10.54 3.74
C LYS A 106 -9.28 -10.51 2.58
N LEU A 107 -8.42 -9.50 2.56
CA LEU A 107 -7.44 -9.33 1.50
C LEU A 107 -6.30 -10.34 1.67
N ASN A 108 -5.95 -11.05 0.58
CA ASN A 108 -4.80 -11.95 0.60
C ASN A 108 -3.47 -11.21 0.54
N ALA A 109 -3.46 -10.02 -0.06
CA ALA A 109 -2.29 -9.15 -0.10
C ALA A 109 -1.92 -8.66 1.31
N GLN A 110 -0.63 -8.47 1.55
CA GLN A 110 -0.17 -7.86 2.79
C GLN A 110 -0.41 -6.35 2.76
N VAL A 111 -1.10 -5.85 3.78
CA VAL A 111 -1.28 -4.41 3.98
C VAL A 111 -0.04 -3.85 4.69
N ILE A 112 0.56 -2.83 4.11
CA ILE A 112 1.70 -2.10 4.69
C ILE A 112 1.35 -0.61 4.81
N ASP A 113 1.58 -0.02 6.00
CA ASP A 113 1.32 1.41 6.23
C ASP A 113 2.17 1.95 7.39
N ALA A 114 3.16 2.76 7.07
CA ALA A 114 4.13 3.27 8.04
C ALA A 114 3.58 4.41 8.92
N ASN A 115 2.51 5.09 8.49
CA ASN A 115 2.04 6.30 9.16
C ASN A 115 0.61 6.22 9.72
N PHE A 116 -0.12 5.14 9.49
CA PHE A 116 -1.40 4.91 10.15
C PHE A 116 -1.20 4.35 11.56
N ARG A 117 -1.57 5.11 12.57
CA ARG A 117 -1.30 4.81 13.98
C ARG A 117 -2.54 4.83 14.84
N HIS A 118 -2.58 3.94 15.82
CA HIS A 118 -3.57 3.96 16.89
C HIS A 118 -3.02 4.80 18.06
N ILE A 119 -3.64 5.94 18.32
CA ILE A 119 -3.17 6.94 19.31
C ILE A 119 -3.15 6.39 20.73
N PRO A 120 -4.23 5.75 21.26
CA PRO A 120 -4.26 5.29 22.66
C PRO A 120 -3.13 4.34 23.03
N THR A 121 -2.72 3.47 22.13
CA THR A 121 -1.63 2.51 22.36
C THR A 121 -0.29 3.00 21.82
N ASN A 122 -0.29 4.08 21.03
CA ASN A 122 0.88 4.60 20.32
C ASN A 122 1.56 3.54 19.44
N THR A 123 0.77 2.66 18.80
CA THR A 123 1.27 1.59 17.93
C THR A 123 0.90 1.84 16.48
N PRO A 124 1.74 1.40 15.51
CA PRO A 124 1.31 1.33 14.12
C PRO A 124 0.15 0.33 13.99
N VAL A 125 -0.77 0.59 13.04
CA VAL A 125 -1.92 -0.30 12.77
C VAL A 125 -1.51 -1.46 11.89
N PHE A 126 -0.63 -1.21 10.92
CA PHE A 126 -0.08 -2.21 10.00
C PHE A 126 1.45 -2.20 10.05
N PRO A 127 2.13 -3.26 9.53
CA PRO A 127 3.55 -3.21 9.27
C PRO A 127 3.92 -2.00 8.40
N ALA A 128 5.03 -1.33 8.72
CA ALA A 128 5.44 -0.13 8.00
C ALA A 128 5.96 -0.44 6.60
N TYR A 129 6.63 -1.57 6.45
CA TYR A 129 7.28 -2.01 5.22
C TYR A 129 7.43 -3.53 5.21
N GLU A 130 7.78 -4.05 4.04
CA GLU A 130 8.22 -5.43 3.84
C GLU A 130 9.44 -5.44 2.92
N ILE A 131 10.35 -6.37 3.16
CA ILE A 131 11.54 -6.56 2.32
C ILE A 131 11.40 -7.88 1.58
N VAL A 132 11.51 -7.82 0.26
CA VAL A 132 11.51 -9.01 -0.60
C VAL A 132 12.88 -9.17 -1.23
N THR A 133 13.46 -10.36 -1.05
CA THR A 133 14.74 -10.71 -1.66
C THR A 133 14.50 -11.37 -3.02
N TYR A 134 15.05 -10.80 -4.08
CA TYR A 134 15.02 -11.31 -5.44
C TYR A 134 16.44 -11.71 -5.83
N GLU A 135 16.77 -13.01 -5.78
CA GLU A 135 18.16 -13.50 -5.82
C GLU A 135 19.00 -12.81 -4.74
N ASP A 136 19.93 -11.96 -5.13
CA ASP A 136 20.84 -11.23 -4.24
C ASP A 136 20.43 -9.75 -4.06
N VAL A 137 19.22 -9.36 -4.51
CA VAL A 137 18.71 -7.97 -4.43
C VAL A 137 17.57 -7.90 -3.45
N ASP A 138 17.72 -7.09 -2.41
CA ASP A 138 16.67 -6.75 -1.45
C ASP A 138 15.93 -5.48 -1.87
N ILE A 139 14.62 -5.56 -1.98
CA ILE A 139 13.76 -4.41 -2.25
C ILE A 139 12.80 -4.21 -1.09
N ALA A 140 12.85 -3.03 -0.47
CA ALA A 140 11.92 -2.63 0.58
C ALA A 140 10.68 -1.93 -0.02
N TYR A 141 9.51 -2.43 0.31
CA TYR A 141 8.21 -1.83 -0.01
C TYR A 141 7.71 -1.11 1.24
N ILE A 142 7.56 0.21 1.17
CA ILE A 142 7.11 1.05 2.29
C ILE A 142 5.75 1.63 1.95
N GLY A 143 4.74 1.37 2.78
CA GLY A 143 3.40 1.94 2.62
C GLY A 143 3.27 3.29 3.31
N LEU A 144 2.56 4.23 2.68
CA LEU A 144 2.24 5.54 3.25
C LEU A 144 0.86 6.01 2.79
N THR A 145 -0.01 6.33 3.76
CA THR A 145 -1.30 6.96 3.50
C THR A 145 -1.16 8.49 3.54
N THR A 146 -1.84 9.19 2.62
CA THR A 146 -1.86 10.65 2.63
C THR A 146 -2.40 11.22 3.95
N THR A 147 -1.71 12.21 4.52
CA THR A 147 -2.10 12.81 5.79
C THR A 147 -3.38 13.64 5.70
N SER A 148 -3.83 14.01 4.50
CA SER A 148 -5.10 14.69 4.26
C SER A 148 -6.31 13.81 4.60
N THR A 149 -6.16 12.49 4.64
CA THR A 149 -7.18 11.50 5.03
C THR A 149 -7.85 11.88 6.34
N LEU A 150 -7.09 12.30 7.34
CA LEU A 150 -7.63 12.72 8.64
C LEU A 150 -8.51 13.97 8.53
N SER A 151 -8.21 14.89 7.64
CA SER A 151 -8.92 16.16 7.49
C SER A 151 -10.15 16.04 6.58
N THR A 152 -10.22 15.05 5.72
CA THR A 152 -11.34 14.85 4.78
C THR A 152 -12.61 14.42 5.53
N ASN A 153 -12.48 13.53 6.51
CA ASN A 153 -13.61 13.12 7.35
C ASN A 153 -13.13 12.77 8.78
N PRO A 154 -12.83 13.78 9.60
CA PRO A 154 -12.23 13.60 10.92
C PRO A 154 -13.06 12.73 11.87
N LYS A 155 -14.39 12.75 11.74
CA LYS A 155 -15.28 11.97 12.63
C LYS A 155 -15.07 10.45 12.51
N LYS A 156 -14.59 9.95 11.38
CA LYS A 156 -14.30 8.52 11.20
C LYS A 156 -13.14 8.02 12.08
N PHE A 157 -12.30 8.95 12.54
CA PHE A 157 -11.09 8.67 13.31
C PHE A 157 -11.19 9.06 14.78
N GLN A 158 -12.40 9.44 15.23
CA GLN A 158 -12.71 9.85 16.59
C GLN A 158 -13.55 8.81 17.32
N ASP A 159 -13.44 8.77 18.63
CA ASP A 159 -14.36 8.07 19.52
C ASP A 159 -15.65 8.85 19.77
N GLU A 160 -16.54 8.31 20.60
CA GLU A 160 -17.82 8.94 20.96
C GLU A 160 -17.65 10.28 21.69
N SER A 161 -16.51 10.53 22.33
CA SER A 161 -16.20 11.81 22.99
C SER A 161 -15.68 12.87 22.00
N GLY A 162 -15.38 12.49 20.76
CA GLY A 162 -14.76 13.35 19.75
C GLY A 162 -13.23 13.39 19.82
N ALA A 163 -12.60 12.55 20.66
CA ALA A 163 -11.16 12.43 20.72
C ALA A 163 -10.64 11.56 19.55
N PHE A 164 -9.56 12.00 18.91
CA PHE A 164 -8.93 11.20 17.87
C PHE A 164 -8.31 9.95 18.45
N ILE A 165 -8.67 8.79 17.87
CA ILE A 165 -8.11 7.48 18.21
C ILE A 165 -7.13 6.95 17.14
N TYR A 166 -7.11 7.60 15.97
CA TYR A 166 -6.16 7.32 14.89
C TYR A 166 -5.50 8.60 14.38
N ASP A 167 -4.27 8.46 13.88
CA ASP A 167 -3.46 9.52 13.28
C ASP A 167 -2.67 8.99 12.07
N PHE A 168 -2.32 9.90 11.15
CA PHE A 168 -1.52 9.62 9.95
C PHE A 168 -0.18 10.38 9.97
N SER A 169 0.37 10.66 11.14
CA SER A 169 1.67 11.32 11.32
C SER A 169 1.84 12.61 10.51
N LYS A 170 0.78 13.46 10.48
CA LYS A 170 0.74 14.69 9.66
C LYS A 170 1.99 15.57 9.80
N ASN A 171 2.52 15.70 11.01
CA ASN A 171 3.65 16.58 11.29
C ASN A 171 5.01 15.92 11.04
N THR A 172 5.04 14.60 10.81
CA THR A 172 6.27 13.80 10.70
C THR A 172 6.25 12.87 9.49
N PHE A 173 5.41 13.14 8.50
CA PHE A 173 5.21 12.27 7.34
C PHE A 173 6.53 11.88 6.65
N TYR A 174 7.32 12.89 6.25
CA TYR A 174 8.61 12.65 5.60
C TYR A 174 9.63 12.00 6.53
N GLN A 175 9.64 12.40 7.81
CA GLN A 175 10.53 11.80 8.81
C GLN A 175 10.15 10.35 9.11
N THR A 176 8.87 10.01 9.04
CA THR A 176 8.39 8.63 9.18
C THR A 176 8.90 7.77 8.03
N ALA A 177 8.73 8.22 6.78
CA ALA A 177 9.28 7.54 5.62
C ALA A 177 10.80 7.38 5.72
N GLN A 178 11.54 8.46 5.98
CA GLN A 178 13.00 8.44 6.08
C GLN A 178 13.52 7.52 7.18
N ARG A 179 12.80 7.41 8.30
CA ARG A 179 13.18 6.50 9.39
C ARG A 179 13.20 5.06 8.93
N HIS A 180 12.22 4.64 8.14
CA HIS A 180 12.12 3.26 7.64
C HIS A 180 13.07 2.98 6.47
N ILE A 181 13.46 4.00 5.71
CA ILE A 181 14.50 3.87 4.68
C ILE A 181 15.88 3.63 5.31
N ASN A 182 16.12 4.16 6.50
CA ASN A 182 17.43 4.08 7.18
C ASN A 182 17.57 2.83 8.08
N GLN A 183 16.59 1.94 8.13
CA GLN A 183 16.62 0.68 8.87
C GLN A 183 17.19 -0.46 8.04
#